data_074262f2eb8054af93f0d28990cd4562
#
_entry.id   074262f2eb8054af93f0d28990cd4562
#
_cell.length_a   1.000
_cell.length_b   1.000
_cell.length_c   1.000
_cell.angle_alpha   90.00
_cell.angle_beta   90.00
_cell.angle_gamma   90.00
#
_symmetry.space_group_name_H-M   'P 1'
#
loop_
_entity.id
_entity.type
_entity.pdbx_description
1 polymer ?
#
loop_
_entity_poly.entity_id
_entity_poly.type
_entity_poly.pdbx_seq_one_letter_code
_entity_poly.pdbx_strand_id
1 'polypeptide(L)'
;MLTSCSSMANSRIYVESSIKAAFIEQFRKLASNRSLGDPTKIEVNHGPQADKTQYETVQRYIKLGKADVNAPTQTSESADGPLLVEPVIFTDQPEDSTVVKEEIFGPVVVINTFEAEDEVVEKANDTEFGLYAA
;
A
#
# COMPACT_ATOMS: atom_id res chain seq x y z
N MET A 1 -9.43 -0.51 -3.66
CA MET A 1 -9.05 -1.70 -4.45
C MET A 1 -7.54 -1.76 -4.47
N LEU A 2 -6.91 -2.65 -3.71
CA LEU A 2 -5.46 -2.88 -3.73
C LEU A 2 -5.15 -3.82 -4.90
N THR A 3 -5.09 -3.30 -6.10
CA THR A 3 -4.71 -4.09 -7.29
C THR A 3 -3.29 -3.75 -7.67
N SER A 4 -2.49 -4.76 -7.85
CA SER A 4 -1.05 -4.67 -8.00
C SER A 4 -0.54 -3.93 -9.24
N CYS A 5 -1.35 -3.67 -10.23
CA CYS A 5 -0.93 -3.04 -11.48
C CYS A 5 -2.00 -2.07 -12.01
N SER A 6 -2.41 -1.11 -11.20
CA SER A 6 -3.36 -0.07 -11.62
C SER A 6 -2.90 1.29 -11.15
N SER A 7 -2.63 2.17 -12.08
CA SER A 7 -2.32 3.58 -11.81
C SER A 7 -3.49 4.36 -11.16
N MET A 8 -4.69 3.79 -11.12
CA MET A 8 -5.85 4.35 -10.42
C MET A 8 -6.02 3.81 -8.99
N ALA A 9 -5.13 2.95 -8.51
CA ALA A 9 -5.17 2.45 -7.15
C ALA A 9 -4.54 3.47 -6.20
N ASN A 10 -5.23 3.79 -5.10
CA ASN A 10 -4.70 4.71 -4.10
C ASN A 10 -3.46 4.11 -3.45
N SER A 11 -2.33 4.76 -3.58
CA SER A 11 -1.06 4.40 -2.94
C SER A 11 -0.87 5.10 -1.59
N ARG A 12 -1.42 6.32 -1.45
CA ARG A 12 -1.40 7.12 -0.23
C ARG A 12 -2.82 7.37 0.27
N ILE A 13 -3.04 7.15 1.54
CA ILE A 13 -4.32 7.41 2.21
C ILE A 13 -4.02 8.32 3.41
N TYR A 14 -4.73 9.43 3.49
CA TYR A 14 -4.67 10.33 4.63
C TYR A 14 -5.97 10.19 5.43
N VAL A 15 -5.81 9.98 6.74
CA VAL A 15 -6.93 9.73 7.65
C VAL A 15 -6.89 10.76 8.78
N GLU A 16 -8.02 11.35 9.10
CA GLU A 16 -8.11 12.25 10.25
C GLU A 16 -7.73 11.51 11.54
N SER A 17 -6.92 12.15 12.38
CA SER A 17 -6.24 11.50 13.51
C SER A 17 -7.17 10.83 14.50
N SER A 18 -8.35 11.38 14.74
CA SER A 18 -9.32 10.88 15.73
C SER A 18 -9.88 9.50 15.34
N ILE A 19 -9.96 9.17 14.05
CA ILE A 19 -10.50 7.91 13.55
C ILE A 19 -9.42 6.92 13.09
N LYS A 20 -8.14 7.30 13.17
CA LYS A 20 -7.00 6.49 12.68
C LYS A 20 -7.05 5.03 13.12
N ALA A 21 -7.20 4.79 14.41
CA ALA A 21 -7.13 3.43 14.96
C ALA A 21 -8.24 2.54 14.40
N ALA A 22 -9.47 3.04 14.38
CA ALA A 22 -10.61 2.30 13.85
C ALA A 22 -10.50 2.08 12.33
N PHE A 23 -10.02 3.08 11.60
CA PHE A 23 -9.80 2.98 10.16
C PHE A 23 -8.77 1.90 9.82
N ILE A 24 -7.59 1.94 10.47
CA ILE A 24 -6.51 0.98 10.22
C ILE A 24 -6.97 -0.45 10.56
N GLU A 25 -7.69 -0.64 11.66
CA GLU A 25 -8.24 -1.95 12.04
C GLU A 25 -9.16 -2.51 10.94
N GLN A 26 -10.12 -1.71 10.48
CA GLN A 26 -11.05 -2.14 9.42
C GLN A 26 -10.33 -2.36 8.09
N PHE A 27 -9.39 -1.48 7.73
CA PHE A 27 -8.61 -1.61 6.51
C PHE A 27 -7.79 -2.92 6.50
N ARG A 28 -7.12 -3.24 7.61
CA ARG A 28 -6.38 -4.51 7.79
C ARG A 28 -7.28 -5.72 7.65
N LYS A 29 -8.45 -5.70 8.28
CA LYS A 29 -9.44 -6.77 8.17
C LYS A 29 -9.90 -7.00 6.72
N LEU A 30 -10.13 -5.93 5.97
CA LEU A 30 -10.48 -6.03 4.55
C LEU A 30 -9.31 -6.52 3.68
N ALA A 31 -8.10 -6.08 3.98
CA ALA A 31 -6.90 -6.52 3.27
C ALA A 31 -6.59 -8.00 3.51
N SER A 32 -6.74 -8.49 4.75
CA SER A 32 -6.50 -9.90 5.11
C SER A 32 -7.52 -10.89 4.51
N ASN A 33 -8.67 -10.41 4.04
CA ASN A 33 -9.65 -11.24 3.36
C ASN A 33 -9.31 -11.49 1.88
N ARG A 34 -8.11 -11.09 1.42
CA ARG A 34 -7.68 -11.36 0.04
C ARG A 34 -7.19 -12.80 -0.09
N SER A 35 -7.73 -13.49 -1.09
CA SER A 35 -7.28 -14.82 -1.49
C SER A 35 -6.23 -14.67 -2.59
N LEU A 36 -4.98 -14.95 -2.24
CA LEU A 36 -3.86 -14.90 -3.18
C LEU A 36 -3.69 -16.24 -3.88
N GLY A 37 -3.29 -16.20 -5.16
CA GLY A 37 -3.01 -17.45 -5.87
C GLY A 37 -3.13 -17.36 -7.38
N ASP A 38 -3.44 -18.49 -7.98
CA ASP A 38 -3.64 -18.63 -9.42
C ASP A 38 -4.91 -17.89 -9.87
N PRO A 39 -4.80 -16.84 -10.71
CA PRO A 39 -5.94 -16.02 -11.11
C PRO A 39 -6.97 -16.74 -11.99
N THR A 40 -6.68 -17.95 -12.44
CA THR A 40 -7.65 -18.79 -13.16
C THR A 40 -8.67 -19.46 -12.24
N LYS A 41 -8.44 -19.45 -10.94
CA LYS A 41 -9.34 -20.00 -9.92
C LYS A 41 -10.33 -18.94 -9.45
N ILE A 42 -11.62 -19.35 -9.37
CA ILE A 42 -12.72 -18.42 -9.07
C ILE A 42 -12.67 -17.83 -7.65
N GLU A 43 -12.08 -18.55 -6.71
CA GLU A 43 -11.90 -18.14 -5.32
C GLU A 43 -10.74 -17.17 -5.11
N VAL A 44 -9.85 -17.00 -6.11
CA VAL A 44 -8.69 -16.12 -6.05
C VAL A 44 -9.07 -14.72 -6.53
N ASN A 45 -8.78 -13.73 -5.70
CA ASN A 45 -9.06 -12.33 -6.02
C ASN A 45 -7.82 -11.42 -6.00
N HIS A 46 -6.63 -12.02 -5.81
CA HIS A 46 -5.35 -11.33 -5.86
C HIS A 46 -4.30 -12.24 -6.53
N GLY A 47 -3.92 -11.89 -7.74
CA GLY A 47 -2.95 -12.63 -8.55
C GLY A 47 -1.50 -12.18 -8.35
N PRO A 48 -0.56 -12.79 -9.11
CA PRO A 48 0.86 -12.45 -9.05
C PRO A 48 1.16 -11.08 -9.65
N GLN A 49 2.37 -10.57 -9.39
CA GLN A 49 2.92 -9.42 -10.09
C GLN A 49 3.09 -9.74 -11.59
N ALA A 50 3.12 -8.70 -12.43
CA ALA A 50 3.15 -8.85 -13.88
C ALA A 50 4.37 -9.66 -14.37
N ASP A 51 5.53 -9.43 -13.76
CA ASP A 51 6.78 -10.11 -14.06
C ASP A 51 7.74 -10.10 -12.86
N LYS A 52 8.90 -10.74 -13.04
CA LYS A 52 9.93 -10.82 -12.00
C LYS A 52 10.54 -9.45 -11.66
N THR A 53 10.70 -8.57 -12.64
CA THR A 53 11.27 -7.23 -12.44
C THR A 53 10.36 -6.41 -11.54
N GLN A 54 9.06 -6.44 -11.81
CA GLN A 54 8.08 -5.76 -10.99
C GLN A 54 8.01 -6.35 -9.58
N TYR A 55 8.05 -7.68 -9.45
CA TYR A 55 8.11 -8.34 -8.15
C TYR A 55 9.32 -7.88 -7.32
N GLU A 56 10.53 -7.88 -7.91
CA GLU A 56 11.75 -7.44 -7.25
C GLU A 56 11.69 -5.94 -6.87
N THR A 57 11.10 -5.12 -7.73
CA THR A 57 10.87 -3.70 -7.45
C THR A 57 9.97 -3.51 -6.24
N VAL A 58 8.83 -4.19 -6.18
CA VAL A 58 7.92 -4.13 -5.03
C VAL A 58 8.60 -4.61 -3.76
N GLN A 59 9.36 -5.71 -3.82
CA GLN A 59 10.11 -6.23 -2.68
C GLN A 59 11.16 -5.22 -2.17
N ARG A 60 11.81 -4.48 -3.07
CA ARG A 60 12.74 -3.39 -2.71
C ARG A 60 12.03 -2.29 -1.92
N TYR A 61 10.88 -1.81 -2.39
CA TYR A 61 10.11 -0.79 -1.67
C TYR A 61 9.60 -1.29 -0.31
N ILE A 62 9.18 -2.55 -0.22
CA ILE A 62 8.77 -3.14 1.06
C ILE A 62 9.93 -3.13 2.06
N LYS A 63 11.15 -3.44 1.62
CA LYS A 63 12.35 -3.38 2.48
C LYS A 63 12.68 -1.95 2.89
N LEU A 64 12.58 -0.98 1.97
CA LEU A 64 12.80 0.43 2.28
C LEU A 64 11.80 0.95 3.31
N GLY A 65 10.51 0.74 3.10
CA GLY A 65 9.50 1.18 4.04
C GLY A 65 9.58 0.53 5.42
N LYS A 66 10.11 -0.70 5.52
CA LYS A 66 10.40 -1.34 6.81
C LYS A 66 11.60 -0.72 7.53
N ALA A 67 12.58 -0.20 6.78
CA ALA A 67 13.78 0.39 7.36
C ALA A 67 13.54 1.80 7.91
N ASP A 68 12.61 2.54 7.31
CA ASP A 68 12.39 3.94 7.63
C ASP A 68 11.59 4.19 8.93
N VAL A 69 10.92 3.17 9.49
CA VAL A 69 10.04 3.38 10.65
C VAL A 69 9.95 2.17 11.58
N ASN A 70 9.78 2.45 12.87
CA ASN A 70 9.29 1.53 13.90
C ASN A 70 7.81 1.12 13.70
N ALA A 71 7.30 1.16 12.50
CA ALA A 71 5.90 0.92 12.21
C ALA A 71 5.58 -0.58 12.16
N PRO A 72 4.48 -1.01 12.78
CA PRO A 72 4.01 -2.37 12.65
C PRO A 72 3.58 -2.60 11.20
N THR A 73 4.42 -3.24 10.44
CA THR A 73 4.12 -3.69 9.07
C THR A 73 3.44 -5.05 9.18
N GLN A 74 2.21 -5.16 8.74
CA GLN A 74 1.66 -6.49 8.44
C GLN A 74 2.23 -6.95 7.10
N THR A 75 3.24 -7.79 7.19
CA THR A 75 3.66 -8.62 6.06
C THR A 75 3.50 -10.05 6.50
N SER A 76 2.71 -10.83 5.84
CA SER A 76 2.93 -12.25 5.91
C SER A 76 4.10 -12.58 4.98
N GLU A 77 5.03 -13.37 5.48
CA GLU A 77 6.29 -13.69 4.77
C GLU A 77 6.13 -14.83 3.76
N SER A 78 4.91 -15.26 3.50
CA SER A 78 4.66 -16.51 2.77
C SER A 78 3.47 -16.41 1.83
N ALA A 79 3.69 -15.85 0.66
CA ALA A 79 2.83 -16.18 -0.46
C ALA A 79 3.41 -17.41 -1.15
N ASP A 80 2.74 -18.54 -1.03
CA ASP A 80 3.09 -19.78 -1.75
C ASP A 80 2.78 -19.60 -3.23
N GLY A 81 3.77 -19.25 -4.02
CA GLY A 81 3.65 -19.12 -5.47
C GLY A 81 4.62 -18.14 -6.09
N PRO A 82 4.94 -18.29 -7.37
CA PRO A 82 5.85 -17.39 -8.05
C PRO A 82 5.22 -16.00 -8.20
N LEU A 83 5.97 -14.96 -7.83
CA LEU A 83 5.63 -13.54 -8.00
C LEU A 83 4.42 -13.05 -7.18
N LEU A 84 3.94 -13.80 -6.20
CA LEU A 84 2.88 -13.35 -5.30
C LEU A 84 3.44 -12.40 -4.24
N VAL A 85 2.72 -11.32 -3.99
CA VAL A 85 3.01 -10.34 -2.92
C VAL A 85 1.74 -10.10 -2.15
N GLU A 86 1.78 -10.33 -0.84
CA GLU A 86 0.65 -9.99 0.02
C GLU A 86 0.48 -8.48 0.17
N PRO A 87 -0.75 -8.02 0.45
CA PRO A 87 -0.98 -6.62 0.75
C PRO A 87 -0.13 -6.11 1.90
N VAL A 88 0.61 -5.03 1.68
CA VAL A 88 1.45 -4.37 2.67
C VAL A 88 0.86 -3.02 3.02
N ILE A 89 0.71 -2.76 4.31
CA ILE A 89 0.18 -1.51 4.84
C ILE A 89 1.27 -0.87 5.70
N PHE A 90 1.80 0.24 5.25
CA PHE A 90 2.64 1.10 6.06
C PHE A 90 1.78 2.15 6.76
N THR A 91 2.13 2.50 7.99
CA THR A 91 1.48 3.57 8.76
C THR A 91 2.52 4.54 9.27
N ASP A 92 2.17 5.83 9.33
CA ASP A 92 3.03 6.86 9.91
C ASP A 92 4.41 6.96 9.24
N GLN A 93 4.45 6.83 7.93
CA GLN A 93 5.67 7.01 7.17
C GLN A 93 6.02 8.50 7.05
N PRO A 94 7.31 8.87 7.12
CA PRO A 94 7.74 10.23 6.82
C PRO A 94 7.27 10.67 5.43
N GLU A 95 6.78 11.90 5.30
CA GLU A 95 6.26 12.42 4.02
C GLU A 95 7.33 12.51 2.92
N ASP A 96 8.61 12.60 3.30
CA ASP A 96 9.77 12.59 2.41
C ASP A 96 10.32 11.20 2.12
N SER A 97 9.73 10.15 2.71
CA SER A 97 10.18 8.77 2.47
C SER A 97 9.91 8.31 1.04
N THR A 98 10.76 7.43 0.55
CA THR A 98 10.68 6.86 -0.80
C THR A 98 9.33 6.19 -1.07
N VAL A 99 8.77 5.50 -0.06
CA VAL A 99 7.48 4.80 -0.21
C VAL A 99 6.28 5.73 -0.25
N VAL A 100 6.42 6.99 0.18
CA VAL A 100 5.41 8.04 0.07
C VAL A 100 5.55 8.80 -1.24
N LYS A 101 6.78 9.10 -1.66
CA LYS A 101 7.06 9.95 -2.82
C LYS A 101 7.01 9.23 -4.16
N GLU A 102 7.41 7.96 -4.21
CA GLU A 102 7.52 7.23 -5.47
C GLU A 102 6.34 6.29 -5.71
N GLU A 103 6.06 6.00 -6.98
CA GLU A 103 5.04 5.05 -7.39
C GLU A 103 5.57 3.61 -7.30
N ILE A 104 4.99 2.79 -6.42
CA ILE A 104 5.46 1.41 -6.18
C ILE A 104 4.91 0.43 -7.22
N PHE A 105 3.71 0.67 -7.71
CA PHE A 105 2.99 -0.18 -8.66
C PHE A 105 2.78 -1.63 -8.17
N GLY A 106 2.49 -1.78 -6.87
CA GLY A 106 2.30 -3.06 -6.19
C GLY A 106 1.22 -3.00 -5.10
N PRO A 107 0.97 -4.10 -4.39
CA PRO A 107 -0.05 -4.16 -3.33
C PRO A 107 0.45 -3.52 -2.03
N VAL A 108 0.95 -2.31 -2.13
CA VAL A 108 1.50 -1.52 -1.02
C VAL A 108 0.69 -0.25 -0.89
N VAL A 109 0.32 0.09 0.33
CA VAL A 109 -0.37 1.34 0.65
C VAL A 109 0.27 2.00 1.87
N VAL A 110 0.34 3.31 1.85
CA VAL A 110 0.74 4.13 3.00
C VAL A 110 -0.50 4.79 3.58
N ILE A 111 -0.67 4.69 4.89
CA ILE A 111 -1.75 5.35 5.64
C ILE A 111 -1.11 6.31 6.62
N ASN A 112 -1.17 7.60 6.32
CA ASN A 112 -0.72 8.68 7.18
C ASN A 112 -1.91 9.44 7.78
N THR A 113 -1.66 10.30 8.75
CA THR A 113 -2.70 11.08 9.43
C THR A 113 -2.56 12.57 9.15
N PHE A 114 -3.67 13.27 9.38
CA PHE A 114 -3.74 14.72 9.38
C PHE A 114 -4.64 15.21 10.51
N GLU A 115 -4.47 16.47 10.92
CA GLU A 115 -5.28 17.15 11.93
C GLU A 115 -6.20 18.20 11.31
N ALA A 116 -5.76 18.87 10.24
CA ALA A 116 -6.49 19.96 9.60
C ALA A 116 -6.64 19.73 8.09
N GLU A 117 -7.74 20.23 7.53
CA GLU A 117 -8.02 20.10 6.10
C GLU A 117 -6.94 20.74 5.23
N ASP A 118 -6.47 21.94 5.59
CA ASP A 118 -5.41 22.62 4.84
C ASP A 118 -4.12 21.79 4.79
N GLU A 119 -3.78 21.11 5.89
CA GLU A 119 -2.63 20.22 5.97
C GLU A 119 -2.74 19.05 4.98
N VAL A 120 -3.90 18.40 4.93
CA VAL A 120 -4.08 17.24 4.03
C VAL A 120 -4.13 17.67 2.57
N VAL A 121 -4.66 18.83 2.26
CA VAL A 121 -4.63 19.41 0.92
C VAL A 121 -3.19 19.64 0.45
N GLU A 122 -2.34 20.19 1.31
CA GLU A 122 -0.92 20.40 1.02
C GLU A 122 -0.20 19.06 0.79
N LYS A 123 -0.34 18.11 1.73
CA LYS A 123 0.27 16.77 1.62
C LYS A 123 -0.21 16.00 0.38
N ALA A 124 -1.49 16.06 0.05
CA ALA A 124 -2.04 15.36 -1.11
C ALA A 124 -1.51 15.92 -2.43
N ASN A 125 -1.21 17.21 -2.49
CA ASN A 125 -0.66 17.88 -3.68
C ASN A 125 0.87 17.86 -3.73
N ASP A 126 1.57 17.45 -2.67
CA ASP A 126 3.03 17.32 -2.64
C ASP A 126 3.49 16.04 -3.36
N THR A 127 3.30 16.03 -4.67
CA THR A 127 3.59 14.89 -5.56
C THR A 127 3.87 15.36 -6.99
N GLU A 128 4.69 14.61 -7.72
CA GLU A 128 4.90 14.78 -9.17
C GLU A 128 3.80 14.12 -10.01
N PHE A 129 2.94 13.32 -9.38
CA PHE A 129 1.83 12.61 -10.03
C PHE A 129 0.52 13.40 -9.89
N GLY A 130 -0.44 13.14 -10.75
CA GLY A 130 -1.72 13.87 -10.73
C GLY A 130 -2.85 13.14 -11.47
N LEU A 131 -2.76 11.82 -11.58
CA LEU A 131 -3.74 11.07 -12.35
C LEU A 131 -5.09 10.94 -11.64
N TYR A 132 -5.09 10.65 -10.32
CA TYR A 132 -6.31 10.33 -9.61
C TYR A 132 -6.22 10.67 -8.12
N ALA A 133 -7.30 11.24 -7.59
CA ALA A 133 -7.55 11.41 -6.15
C ALA A 133 -9.02 11.09 -5.85
N ALA A 134 -9.32 10.49 -4.70
CA ALA A 134 -10.65 10.13 -4.24
C ALA A 134 -10.84 10.43 -2.75
#